data_9b27d6fbcdf36a38a5cfc9d2e101b572
#
_entry.id   9b27d6fbcdf36a38a5cfc9d2e101b572
#
_cell.length_a   1.000
_cell.length_b   1.000
_cell.length_c   1.000
_cell.angle_alpha   90.00
_cell.angle_beta   90.00
_cell.angle_gamma   90.00
#
_symmetry.space_group_name_H-M   'P 1'
#
loop_
_entity.id
_entity.type
_entity.pdbx_description
1 polymer ?
#
loop_
_entity_poly.entity_id
_entity_poly.type
_entity_poly.pdbx_seq_one_letter_code
_entity_poly.pdbx_strand_id
1 'polypeptide(L)'
;MDKDKEILKHLNAISENEWLDVIDKLTTYIHFKLKGRTLFGAHSEQNIGSNPVEYYVDEAIGKLFSLEWKWQFEKYSLLEQLQRVVGSMMSTNVEKFKAKKENLTLMDEEKLVSLEKTEIYDNEVEYYEVFKQALEECSKDDEELQLYVMALDECASFDEIVEATGFDKKKLYVLQKKMTRRVTKYLETNKELIK
;
A
#
# COMPACT_ATOMS: atom_id res chain seq x y z
N MET A 1 -31.26 -0.36 26.46
CA MET A 1 -30.29 -1.48 26.41
C MET A 1 -28.97 -0.91 25.97
N ASP A 2 -27.88 -1.28 26.60
CA ASP A 2 -26.56 -0.70 26.29
C ASP A 2 -26.12 -1.21 24.90
N LYS A 3 -26.01 -0.29 23.93
CA LYS A 3 -25.73 -0.63 22.52
C LYS A 3 -24.38 -1.34 22.34
N ASP A 4 -23.45 -1.07 23.24
CA ASP A 4 -22.13 -1.71 23.22
C ASP A 4 -22.22 -3.19 23.62
N LYS A 5 -23.09 -3.52 24.59
CA LYS A 5 -23.36 -4.92 24.95
C LYS A 5 -24.06 -5.69 23.83
N GLU A 6 -24.90 -5.02 23.07
CA GLU A 6 -25.59 -5.61 21.93
C GLU A 6 -24.61 -5.94 20.79
N ILE A 7 -23.70 -5.01 20.48
CA ILE A 7 -22.62 -5.23 19.50
C ILE A 7 -21.77 -6.45 19.89
N LEU A 8 -21.30 -6.50 21.13
CA LEU A 8 -20.51 -7.63 21.62
C LEU A 8 -21.28 -8.96 21.58
N LYS A 9 -22.59 -8.92 21.88
CA LYS A 9 -23.44 -10.11 21.74
C LYS A 9 -23.50 -10.60 20.29
N HIS A 10 -23.64 -9.68 19.33
CA HIS A 10 -23.63 -10.05 17.89
C HIS A 10 -22.28 -10.59 17.46
N LEU A 11 -21.17 -9.99 17.86
CA LEU A 11 -19.81 -10.47 17.53
C LEU A 11 -19.56 -11.88 18.11
N ASN A 12 -19.97 -12.11 19.37
CA ASN A 12 -19.80 -13.41 20.02
C ASN A 12 -20.77 -14.50 19.52
N ALA A 13 -21.83 -14.13 18.80
CA ALA A 13 -22.77 -15.07 18.21
C ALA A 13 -22.32 -15.59 16.84
N ILE A 14 -21.28 -15.00 16.24
CA ILE A 14 -20.73 -15.43 14.97
C ILE A 14 -19.94 -16.72 15.17
N SER A 15 -20.25 -17.74 14.38
CA SER A 15 -19.58 -19.03 14.43
C SER A 15 -18.12 -18.94 13.94
N GLU A 16 -17.30 -19.89 14.37
CA GLU A 16 -15.89 -19.98 13.94
C GLU A 16 -15.77 -20.07 12.41
N ASN A 17 -16.62 -20.84 11.76
CA ASN A 17 -16.62 -20.98 10.29
C ASN A 17 -16.98 -19.67 9.58
N GLU A 18 -17.92 -18.88 10.13
CA GLU A 18 -18.26 -17.56 9.59
C GLU A 18 -17.10 -16.57 9.79
N TRP A 19 -16.41 -16.63 10.93
CA TRP A 19 -15.20 -15.83 11.14
C TRP A 19 -14.10 -16.18 10.15
N LEU A 20 -13.83 -17.47 9.91
CA LEU A 20 -12.84 -17.90 8.92
C LEU A 20 -13.16 -17.40 7.51
N ASP A 21 -14.42 -17.49 7.06
CA ASP A 21 -14.87 -16.97 5.76
C ASP A 21 -14.72 -15.46 5.66
N VAL A 22 -15.05 -14.72 6.73
CA VAL A 22 -14.91 -13.27 6.78
C VAL A 22 -13.45 -12.85 6.75
N ILE A 23 -12.57 -13.51 7.51
CA ILE A 23 -11.13 -13.24 7.56
C ILE A 23 -10.50 -13.50 6.19
N ASP A 24 -10.83 -14.60 5.52
CA ASP A 24 -10.30 -14.93 4.18
C ASP A 24 -10.69 -13.86 3.15
N LYS A 25 -11.97 -13.47 3.13
CA LYS A 25 -12.47 -12.40 2.24
C LYS A 25 -11.87 -11.04 2.56
N LEU A 26 -11.68 -10.72 3.85
CA LEU A 26 -11.05 -9.48 4.28
C LEU A 26 -9.58 -9.45 3.88
N THR A 27 -8.85 -10.55 4.07
CA THR A 27 -7.45 -10.73 3.65
C THR A 27 -7.31 -10.51 2.15
N THR A 28 -8.17 -11.14 1.36
CA THR A 28 -8.22 -10.96 -0.11
C THR A 28 -8.47 -9.49 -0.48
N TYR A 29 -9.41 -8.82 0.19
CA TYR A 29 -9.71 -7.40 -0.02
C TYR A 29 -8.49 -6.52 0.29
N ILE A 30 -7.80 -6.77 1.40
CA ILE A 30 -6.60 -6.02 1.82
C ILE A 30 -5.47 -6.22 0.81
N HIS A 31 -5.18 -7.45 0.39
CA HIS A 31 -4.21 -7.72 -0.67
C HIS A 31 -4.51 -6.95 -1.93
N PHE A 32 -5.76 -6.91 -2.36
CA PHE A 32 -6.17 -6.13 -3.53
C PHE A 32 -5.92 -4.62 -3.35
N LYS A 33 -6.25 -4.08 -2.17
CA LYS A 33 -6.04 -2.66 -1.84
C LYS A 33 -4.57 -2.28 -1.73
N LEU A 34 -3.74 -3.18 -1.21
CA LEU A 34 -2.31 -2.97 -1.00
C LEU A 34 -1.46 -3.38 -2.20
N LYS A 35 -2.05 -3.92 -3.27
CA LYS A 35 -1.30 -4.37 -4.45
C LYS A 35 -0.34 -3.29 -4.95
N GLY A 36 0.97 -3.57 -4.90
CA GLY A 36 2.02 -2.65 -5.30
C GLY A 36 2.30 -1.49 -4.32
N ARG A 37 1.81 -1.56 -3.06
CA ARG A 37 1.96 -0.49 -2.05
C ARG A 37 2.63 -0.95 -0.75
N THR A 38 3.09 -2.20 -0.68
CA THR A 38 3.65 -2.79 0.55
C THR A 38 5.15 -2.67 0.66
N LEU A 39 5.85 -2.45 -0.45
CA LEU A 39 7.31 -2.36 -0.48
C LEU A 39 7.84 -1.07 0.13
N PHE A 40 7.16 0.07 -0.14
CA PHE A 40 7.61 1.38 0.32
C PHE A 40 6.44 2.23 0.80
N GLY A 41 6.73 3.19 1.70
CA GLY A 41 5.78 4.21 2.11
C GLY A 41 4.87 3.78 3.26
N ALA A 42 3.68 4.35 3.31
CA ALA A 42 2.76 4.26 4.44
C ALA A 42 2.32 2.83 4.81
N HIS A 43 2.34 1.93 3.84
CA HIS A 43 1.87 0.54 4.00
C HIS A 43 3.01 -0.48 3.94
N SER A 44 4.26 -0.05 3.98
CA SER A 44 5.40 -0.96 4.02
C SER A 44 5.53 -1.62 5.38
N GLU A 45 6.09 -2.83 5.41
CA GLU A 45 6.43 -3.54 6.63
C GLU A 45 7.35 -2.71 7.52
N GLN A 46 8.33 -2.01 6.92
CA GLN A 46 9.22 -1.11 7.62
C GLN A 46 8.48 0.02 8.37
N ASN A 47 7.41 0.58 7.78
CA ASN A 47 6.66 1.66 8.43
C ASN A 47 5.63 1.14 9.43
N ILE A 48 5.04 -0.03 9.18
CA ILE A 48 4.00 -0.65 10.02
C ILE A 48 4.64 -1.47 11.15
N GLY A 49 5.83 -2.07 10.92
CA GLY A 49 6.55 -2.92 11.87
C GLY A 49 6.14 -4.39 11.86
N SER A 50 5.26 -4.79 10.94
CA SER A 50 4.78 -6.17 10.75
C SER A 50 4.22 -6.34 9.34
N ASN A 51 3.89 -7.59 8.96
CA ASN A 51 3.22 -7.86 7.69
C ASN A 51 1.97 -6.97 7.53
N PRO A 52 1.90 -6.11 6.51
CA PRO A 52 0.83 -5.13 6.37
C PRO A 52 -0.56 -5.75 6.28
N VAL A 53 -0.69 -6.93 5.67
CA VAL A 53 -1.98 -7.60 5.50
C VAL A 53 -2.48 -8.09 6.85
N GLU A 54 -1.64 -8.82 7.58
CA GLU A 54 -1.94 -9.32 8.93
C GLU A 54 -2.27 -8.17 9.87
N TYR A 55 -1.45 -7.12 9.87
CA TYR A 55 -1.69 -5.91 10.65
C TYR A 55 -3.08 -5.32 10.45
N TYR A 56 -3.52 -5.13 9.19
CA TYR A 56 -4.83 -4.56 8.92
C TYR A 56 -5.98 -5.49 9.29
N VAL A 57 -5.82 -6.81 9.17
CA VAL A 57 -6.82 -7.80 9.60
C VAL A 57 -6.97 -7.75 11.12
N ASP A 58 -5.87 -7.91 11.84
CA ASP A 58 -5.87 -8.01 13.31
C ASP A 58 -6.36 -6.73 13.97
N GLU A 59 -5.85 -5.58 13.52
CA GLU A 59 -6.25 -4.28 14.04
C GLU A 59 -7.73 -3.96 13.75
N ALA A 60 -8.24 -4.31 12.56
CA ALA A 60 -9.64 -4.07 12.24
C ALA A 60 -10.58 -4.90 13.12
N ILE A 61 -10.24 -6.17 13.36
CA ILE A 61 -10.98 -7.05 14.27
C ILE A 61 -10.86 -6.54 15.71
N GLY A 62 -9.63 -6.21 16.14
CA GLY A 62 -9.37 -5.64 17.47
C GLY A 62 -10.21 -4.40 17.75
N LYS A 63 -10.33 -3.47 16.78
CA LYS A 63 -11.15 -2.25 16.90
C LYS A 63 -12.65 -2.50 17.05
N LEU A 64 -13.17 -3.60 16.49
CA LEU A 64 -14.57 -3.98 16.72
C LEU A 64 -14.77 -4.55 18.12
N PHE A 65 -13.88 -5.43 18.60
CA PHE A 65 -13.98 -6.03 19.92
C PHE A 65 -13.69 -5.04 21.05
N SER A 66 -12.79 -4.09 20.84
CA SER A 66 -12.52 -3.00 21.78
C SER A 66 -13.59 -1.91 21.78
N LEU A 67 -14.54 -1.95 20.83
CA LEU A 67 -15.57 -0.93 20.62
C LEU A 67 -15.01 0.45 20.24
N GLU A 68 -13.73 0.53 19.87
CA GLU A 68 -13.17 1.74 19.26
C GLU A 68 -13.90 2.07 17.96
N TRP A 69 -14.34 1.04 17.27
CA TRP A 69 -15.19 1.15 16.09
C TRP A 69 -16.49 0.38 16.30
N LYS A 70 -17.61 1.09 16.37
CA LYS A 70 -18.92 0.50 16.66
C LYS A 70 -19.52 -0.12 15.40
N TRP A 71 -19.76 -1.42 15.42
CA TRP A 71 -20.42 -2.11 14.34
C TRP A 71 -21.90 -1.68 14.21
N GLN A 72 -22.25 -1.25 13.02
CA GLN A 72 -23.63 -0.89 12.66
C GLN A 72 -24.33 -2.09 12.03
N PHE A 73 -24.53 -3.17 12.80
CA PHE A 73 -25.04 -4.47 12.35
C PHE A 73 -26.42 -4.40 11.66
N GLU A 74 -27.20 -3.34 11.91
CA GLU A 74 -28.47 -3.07 11.22
C GLU A 74 -28.29 -2.60 9.76
N LYS A 75 -27.10 -2.10 9.41
CA LYS A 75 -26.81 -1.48 8.12
C LYS A 75 -25.78 -2.24 7.29
N TYR A 76 -24.80 -2.82 7.95
CA TYR A 76 -23.64 -3.42 7.33
C TYR A 76 -23.43 -4.84 7.85
N SER A 77 -23.16 -5.78 6.92
CA SER A 77 -22.63 -7.07 7.27
C SER A 77 -21.29 -6.92 8.01
N LEU A 78 -20.84 -7.96 8.70
CA LEU A 78 -19.55 -7.94 9.39
C LEU A 78 -18.40 -7.62 8.43
N LEU A 79 -18.38 -8.26 7.26
CA LEU A 79 -17.34 -8.03 6.24
C LEU A 79 -17.33 -6.58 5.75
N GLU A 80 -18.48 -6.02 5.41
CA GLU A 80 -18.58 -4.62 4.98
C GLU A 80 -18.10 -3.66 6.07
N GLN A 81 -18.45 -3.93 7.33
CA GLN A 81 -18.00 -3.13 8.46
C GLN A 81 -16.48 -3.17 8.60
N LEU A 82 -15.87 -4.37 8.55
CA LEU A 82 -14.40 -4.54 8.61
C LEU A 82 -13.69 -3.87 7.43
N GLN A 83 -14.22 -3.98 6.22
CA GLN A 83 -13.68 -3.28 5.05
C GLN A 83 -13.68 -1.75 5.23
N ARG A 84 -14.70 -1.19 5.86
CA ARG A 84 -14.77 0.25 6.20
C ARG A 84 -13.72 0.64 7.24
N VAL A 85 -13.53 -0.19 8.28
CA VAL A 85 -12.48 0.02 9.29
C VAL A 85 -11.10 0.02 8.63
N VAL A 86 -10.80 -1.00 7.82
CA VAL A 86 -9.54 -1.10 7.07
C VAL A 86 -9.32 0.10 6.17
N GLY A 87 -10.33 0.52 5.40
CA GLY A 87 -10.24 1.69 4.54
C GLY A 87 -9.87 2.96 5.29
N SER A 88 -10.48 3.19 6.47
CA SER A 88 -10.16 4.32 7.34
C SER A 88 -8.74 4.23 7.91
N MET A 89 -8.32 3.03 8.35
CA MET A 89 -6.97 2.81 8.87
C MET A 89 -5.90 3.06 7.80
N MET A 90 -6.12 2.58 6.57
CA MET A 90 -5.21 2.83 5.45
C MET A 90 -5.06 4.33 5.17
N SER A 91 -6.15 5.08 5.13
CA SER A 91 -6.13 6.54 4.95
C SER A 91 -5.37 7.23 6.08
N THR A 92 -5.65 6.85 7.33
CA THR A 92 -4.95 7.41 8.50
C THR A 92 -3.45 7.12 8.48
N ASN A 93 -3.04 5.92 8.06
CA ASN A 93 -1.62 5.59 7.94
C ASN A 93 -0.92 6.41 6.85
N VAL A 94 -1.59 6.69 5.72
CA VAL A 94 -1.06 7.60 4.69
C VAL A 94 -0.86 9.01 5.25
N GLU A 95 -1.84 9.54 5.98
CA GLU A 95 -1.74 10.89 6.58
C GLU A 95 -0.61 10.96 7.62
N LYS A 96 -0.50 9.97 8.50
CA LYS A 96 0.58 9.88 9.49
C LYS A 96 1.96 9.79 8.83
N PHE A 97 2.06 8.99 7.76
CA PHE A 97 3.30 8.85 7.01
C PHE A 97 3.73 10.17 6.34
N LYS A 98 2.78 10.88 5.72
CA LYS A 98 3.03 12.21 5.14
C LYS A 98 3.50 13.21 6.21
N ALA A 99 2.78 13.32 7.32
CA ALA A 99 3.15 14.19 8.42
C ALA A 99 4.53 13.85 9.02
N LYS A 100 4.88 12.57 9.11
CA LYS A 100 6.21 12.13 9.54
C LYS A 100 7.29 12.55 8.54
N LYS A 101 7.02 12.42 7.24
CA LYS A 101 7.95 12.84 6.16
C LYS A 101 8.14 14.36 6.15
N GLU A 102 7.07 15.14 6.29
CA GLU A 102 7.13 16.60 6.39
C GLU A 102 7.94 17.06 7.61
N ASN A 103 7.74 16.42 8.78
CA ASN A 103 8.51 16.70 9.99
C ASN A 103 10.00 16.31 9.84
N LEU A 104 10.32 15.25 9.12
CA LEU A 104 11.71 14.85 8.83
C LEU A 104 12.41 15.85 7.89
N THR A 105 11.67 16.47 6.98
CA THR A 105 12.22 17.52 6.08
C THR A 105 12.55 18.82 6.84
N LEU A 106 11.91 19.03 8.00
CA LEU A 106 12.15 20.19 8.88
C LEU A 106 13.21 19.93 9.98
N MET A 107 13.60 18.67 10.19
CA MET A 107 14.60 18.30 11.20
C MET A 107 15.94 17.97 10.55
N ASP A 108 16.88 18.93 10.67
CA ASP A 108 18.34 18.81 10.53
C ASP A 108 18.91 17.84 9.47
N GLU A 109 19.60 18.43 8.48
CA GLU A 109 20.47 17.75 7.50
C GLU A 109 21.46 16.77 8.16
N GLU A 110 21.91 17.02 9.40
CA GLU A 110 22.78 16.12 10.17
C GLU A 110 22.13 14.78 10.54
N LYS A 111 20.80 14.74 10.77
CA LYS A 111 20.08 13.48 11.03
C LYS A 111 19.77 12.69 9.75
N LEU A 112 19.61 13.35 8.61
CA LEU A 112 19.51 12.69 7.31
C LEU A 112 20.78 11.90 6.99
N VAL A 113 21.96 12.48 7.22
CA VAL A 113 23.26 11.80 7.03
C VAL A 113 23.46 10.62 7.99
N SER A 114 22.85 10.63 9.18
CA SER A 114 22.91 9.49 10.10
C SER A 114 21.95 8.36 9.75
N LEU A 115 20.85 8.66 9.06
CA LEU A 115 19.88 7.65 8.58
C LEU A 115 20.37 6.96 7.28
N GLU A 116 21.17 7.63 6.46
CA GLU A 116 21.85 7.00 5.31
C GLU A 116 22.87 5.91 5.71
N LYS A 117 23.31 5.90 6.98
CA LYS A 117 24.23 4.89 7.52
C LYS A 117 23.56 3.71 8.22
N THR A 118 22.22 3.70 8.32
CA THR A 118 21.50 2.54 8.88
C THR A 118 21.33 1.53 7.76
N GLU A 119 22.02 0.40 7.89
CA GLU A 119 22.08 -0.75 7.00
C GLU A 119 20.85 -0.89 6.08
N ILE A 120 21.00 -0.41 4.84
CA ILE A 120 20.15 -0.82 3.74
C ILE A 120 20.44 -2.31 3.58
N TYR A 121 19.46 -3.16 3.83
CA TYR A 121 19.60 -4.59 3.58
C TYR A 121 19.94 -4.80 2.12
N ASP A 122 20.99 -5.55 1.83
CA ASP A 122 21.49 -5.84 0.47
C ASP A 122 20.37 -6.28 -0.51
N ASN A 123 19.33 -6.94 0.00
CA ASN A 123 18.17 -7.37 -0.79
C ASN A 123 17.29 -6.24 -1.35
N GLU A 124 17.24 -5.07 -0.71
CA GLU A 124 16.43 -3.94 -1.21
C GLU A 124 17.11 -3.23 -2.38
N VAL A 125 18.43 -3.14 -2.35
CA VAL A 125 19.23 -2.56 -3.44
C VAL A 125 19.14 -3.47 -4.69
N GLU A 126 19.28 -4.78 -4.52
CA GLU A 126 19.20 -5.75 -5.61
C GLU A 126 17.80 -5.75 -6.25
N TYR A 127 16.73 -5.67 -5.45
CA TYR A 127 15.37 -5.58 -5.97
C TYR A 127 15.10 -4.25 -6.70
N TYR A 128 15.61 -3.15 -6.18
CA TYR A 128 15.48 -1.83 -6.82
C TYR A 128 16.18 -1.80 -8.20
N GLU A 129 17.40 -2.34 -8.30
CA GLU A 129 18.13 -2.44 -9.55
C GLU A 129 17.40 -3.32 -10.58
N VAL A 130 16.88 -4.48 -10.15
CA VAL A 130 16.08 -5.37 -11.00
C VAL A 130 14.81 -4.68 -11.50
N PHE A 131 14.12 -3.93 -10.63
CA PHE A 131 12.93 -3.19 -10.99
C PHE A 131 13.23 -2.05 -11.96
N LYS A 132 14.31 -1.30 -11.71
CA LYS A 132 14.78 -0.24 -12.59
C LYS A 132 15.14 -0.79 -13.99
N GLN A 133 15.90 -1.87 -14.04
CA GLN A 133 16.20 -2.57 -15.27
C GLN A 133 14.93 -3.03 -16.01
N ALA A 134 13.95 -3.55 -15.29
CA ALA A 134 12.67 -3.95 -15.88
C ALA A 134 11.91 -2.76 -16.49
N LEU A 135 11.91 -1.59 -15.84
CA LEU A 135 11.30 -0.36 -16.38
C LEU A 135 11.99 0.08 -17.67
N GLU A 136 13.32 0.10 -17.68
CA GLU A 136 14.12 0.46 -18.84
C GLU A 136 13.88 -0.51 -20.02
N GLU A 137 13.97 -1.82 -19.78
CA GLU A 137 13.75 -2.84 -20.81
C GLU A 137 12.32 -2.79 -21.38
N CYS A 138 11.32 -2.58 -20.51
CA CYS A 138 9.92 -2.52 -20.92
C CYS A 138 9.52 -1.23 -21.64
N SER A 139 10.35 -0.19 -21.59
CA SER A 139 10.10 1.10 -22.28
C SER A 139 10.87 1.25 -23.60
N LYS A 140 11.91 0.46 -23.88
CA LYS A 140 12.84 0.62 -25.02
C LYS A 140 12.20 0.80 -26.39
N ASP A 141 11.08 0.17 -26.64
CA ASP A 141 10.35 0.19 -27.91
C ASP A 141 9.21 1.23 -27.96
N ASP A 142 9.16 2.16 -27.01
CA ASP A 142 8.03 3.05 -26.82
C ASP A 142 8.47 4.41 -26.24
N GLU A 143 8.62 5.40 -27.11
CA GLU A 143 9.12 6.74 -26.75
C GLU A 143 8.28 7.43 -25.64
N GLU A 144 6.96 7.21 -25.64
CA GLU A 144 6.08 7.78 -24.61
C GLU A 144 6.31 7.11 -23.25
N LEU A 145 6.56 5.78 -23.24
CA LEU A 145 6.92 5.08 -22.02
C LEU A 145 8.31 5.45 -21.53
N GLN A 146 9.28 5.66 -22.42
CA GLN A 146 10.62 6.15 -22.03
C GLN A 146 10.52 7.50 -21.36
N LEU A 147 9.79 8.45 -21.94
CA LEU A 147 9.58 9.78 -21.36
C LEU A 147 8.89 9.69 -20.00
N TYR A 148 7.90 8.80 -19.88
CA TYR A 148 7.21 8.56 -18.60
C TYR A 148 8.14 7.97 -17.54
N VAL A 149 9.00 7.01 -17.88
CA VAL A 149 9.99 6.40 -16.96
C VAL A 149 11.02 7.42 -16.51
N MET A 150 11.55 8.26 -17.41
CA MET A 150 12.48 9.34 -17.07
C MET A 150 11.83 10.32 -16.08
N ALA A 151 10.57 10.70 -16.33
CA ALA A 151 9.85 11.60 -15.42
C ALA A 151 9.53 10.96 -14.06
N LEU A 152 9.38 9.63 -13.97
CA LEU A 152 9.23 8.93 -12.68
C LEU A 152 10.49 9.00 -11.81
N ASP A 153 11.67 9.00 -12.42
CA ASP A 153 12.95 9.09 -11.71
C ASP A 153 13.21 10.53 -11.19
N GLU A 154 12.74 11.55 -11.91
CA GLU A 154 13.07 12.94 -11.64
C GLU A 154 11.98 13.70 -10.84
N CYS A 155 10.73 13.25 -10.90
CA CYS A 155 9.59 13.97 -10.35
C CYS A 155 9.07 13.32 -9.05
N ALA A 156 8.84 14.15 -8.02
CA ALA A 156 8.33 13.69 -6.74
C ALA A 156 6.79 13.56 -6.69
N SER A 157 6.07 14.16 -7.66
CA SER A 157 4.61 14.16 -7.68
C SER A 157 4.05 13.92 -9.09
N PHE A 158 2.78 13.46 -9.12
CA PHE A 158 2.08 13.22 -10.39
C PHE A 158 1.85 14.50 -11.20
N ASP A 159 1.68 15.64 -10.53
CA ASP A 159 1.50 16.95 -11.20
C ASP A 159 2.82 17.43 -11.82
N GLU A 160 3.97 17.17 -11.19
CA GLU A 160 5.30 17.42 -11.78
C GLU A 160 5.54 16.54 -13.02
N ILE A 161 5.10 15.29 -13.02
CA ILE A 161 5.18 14.42 -14.20
C ILE A 161 4.35 14.99 -15.35
N VAL A 162 3.16 15.55 -15.07
CA VAL A 162 2.33 16.24 -16.07
C VAL A 162 3.09 17.41 -16.70
N GLU A 163 3.74 18.24 -15.87
CA GLU A 163 4.51 19.39 -16.34
C GLU A 163 5.75 18.95 -17.13
N ALA A 164 6.51 17.99 -16.63
CA ALA A 164 7.75 17.52 -17.27
C ALA A 164 7.51 16.82 -18.61
N THR A 165 6.43 16.03 -18.71
CA THR A 165 6.12 15.27 -19.93
C THR A 165 5.22 16.01 -20.92
N GLY A 166 4.47 17.00 -20.47
CA GLY A 166 3.41 17.66 -21.24
C GLY A 166 2.20 16.76 -21.52
N PHE A 167 2.10 15.57 -20.92
CA PHE A 167 0.97 14.67 -21.07
C PHE A 167 -0.17 15.06 -20.11
N ASP A 168 -1.41 14.90 -20.56
CA ASP A 168 -2.55 15.03 -19.66
C ASP A 168 -2.64 13.87 -18.65
N LYS A 169 -3.37 14.08 -17.56
CA LYS A 169 -3.55 13.05 -16.50
C LYS A 169 -4.11 11.74 -17.04
N LYS A 170 -5.00 11.80 -18.04
CA LYS A 170 -5.61 10.61 -18.63
C LYS A 170 -4.59 9.78 -19.40
N LYS A 171 -3.72 10.44 -20.16
CA LYS A 171 -2.61 9.81 -20.88
C LYS A 171 -1.63 9.15 -19.91
N LEU A 172 -1.25 9.82 -18.83
CA LEU A 172 -0.36 9.26 -17.81
C LEU A 172 -0.94 8.00 -17.16
N TYR A 173 -2.23 7.97 -16.86
CA TYR A 173 -2.88 6.74 -16.35
C TYR A 173 -2.84 5.60 -17.37
N VAL A 174 -2.98 5.89 -18.66
CA VAL A 174 -2.85 4.86 -19.72
C VAL A 174 -1.42 4.33 -19.77
N LEU A 175 -0.42 5.20 -19.73
CA LEU A 175 0.99 4.82 -19.73
C LEU A 175 1.37 4.02 -18.48
N GLN A 176 0.90 4.44 -17.31
CA GLN A 176 1.08 3.69 -16.06
C GLN A 176 0.53 2.26 -16.17
N LYS A 177 -0.70 2.10 -16.66
CA LYS A 177 -1.30 0.77 -16.85
C LYS A 177 -0.53 -0.08 -17.88
N LYS A 178 -0.09 0.54 -18.97
CA LYS A 178 0.71 -0.12 -20.00
C LYS A 178 2.04 -0.60 -19.43
N MET A 179 2.75 0.26 -18.70
CA MET A 179 4.01 -0.05 -18.03
C MET A 179 3.83 -1.17 -17.00
N THR A 180 2.86 -1.07 -16.12
CA THR A 180 2.58 -2.12 -15.12
C THR A 180 2.39 -3.49 -15.76
N ARG A 181 1.63 -3.58 -16.86
CA ARG A 181 1.41 -4.86 -17.56
C ARG A 181 2.71 -5.40 -18.16
N ARG A 182 3.54 -4.54 -18.77
CA ARG A 182 4.81 -4.95 -19.38
C ARG A 182 5.80 -5.44 -18.32
N VAL A 183 5.97 -4.67 -17.23
CA VAL A 183 6.86 -5.01 -16.11
C VAL A 183 6.41 -6.32 -15.44
N THR A 184 5.12 -6.47 -15.14
CA THR A 184 4.61 -7.72 -14.56
C THR A 184 4.96 -8.92 -15.44
N LYS A 185 4.70 -8.81 -16.74
CA LYS A 185 5.03 -9.89 -17.71
C LYS A 185 6.54 -10.15 -17.79
N TYR A 186 7.36 -9.10 -17.77
CA TYR A 186 8.82 -9.22 -17.77
C TYR A 186 9.33 -9.96 -16.54
N LEU A 187 8.87 -9.58 -15.34
CA LEU A 187 9.26 -10.21 -14.08
C LEU A 187 8.75 -11.66 -13.98
N GLU A 188 7.56 -11.95 -14.49
CA GLU A 188 7.03 -13.33 -14.56
C GLU A 188 7.88 -14.23 -15.47
N THR A 189 8.43 -13.67 -16.56
CA THR A 189 9.27 -14.39 -17.51
C THR A 189 10.70 -14.56 -16.98
N ASN A 190 11.19 -13.62 -16.19
CA ASN A 190 12.55 -13.56 -15.67
C ASN A 190 12.60 -13.78 -14.15
N LYS A 191 11.89 -14.79 -13.65
CA LYS A 191 11.80 -15.10 -12.19
C LYS A 191 13.17 -15.37 -11.54
N GLU A 192 14.20 -15.63 -12.33
CA GLU A 192 15.57 -15.86 -11.84
C GLU A 192 16.23 -14.55 -11.35
N LEU A 193 15.72 -13.40 -11.77
CA LEU A 193 16.23 -12.08 -11.36
C LEU A 193 15.71 -11.64 -9.97
N ILE A 194 14.77 -12.38 -9.37
CA ILE A 194 14.09 -12.01 -8.10
C ILE A 194 14.41 -13.06 -7.00
N LYS A 195 15.57 -13.71 -7.06
CA LYS A 195 15.96 -14.68 -6.02
C LYS A 195 16.80 -14.08 -4.94
#